data_c7dfa10af6f11329f5e8372d25f05bc7
#
_entry.id   c7dfa10af6f11329f5e8372d25f05bc7
#
_cell.length_a   1.000
_cell.length_b   1.000
_cell.length_c   1.000
_cell.angle_alpha   90.00
_cell.angle_beta   90.00
_cell.angle_gamma   90.00
#
_symmetry.space_group_name_H-M   'P 1'
#
loop_
_entity.id
_entity.type
_entity.pdbx_description
1 polymer ?
#
loop_
_entity_poly.entity_id
_entity_poly.type
_entity_poly.pdbx_seq_one_letter_code
_entity_poly.pdbx_strand_id
1 'polypeptide(L)'
;MRYVIVSVVKGPAGNFNNNLRKEVFEKLGAKSSKLPAHFTIKAPFEADDISDLDKILQDFTQNHNAKDYKIKGYNHFDNRVIYMDVHMSKECKILHDKLIEELEKLPYIHFKAHDYKDKVFHVTISSKKIQKIYHELWEYVNNIPCDFDCKFDNVSVFKWEDNTWKLHKEYLFK
;
A
#
# COMPACT_ATOMS: atom_id res chain seq x y z
N MET A 1 -0.53 -18.73 9.02
CA MET A 1 -1.22 -17.92 7.99
C MET A 1 -0.40 -16.67 7.70
N ARG A 2 -0.30 -16.30 6.46
CA ARG A 2 0.47 -15.11 6.02
C ARG A 2 -0.48 -13.93 5.84
N TYR A 3 -0.10 -12.78 6.39
CA TYR A 3 -0.88 -11.55 6.37
C TYR A 3 -0.04 -10.38 5.85
N VAL A 4 -0.73 -9.33 5.39
CA VAL A 4 -0.16 -8.03 5.04
C VAL A 4 -1.11 -6.95 5.55
N ILE A 5 -0.55 -5.83 6.01
CA ILE A 5 -1.34 -4.67 6.46
C ILE A 5 -1.10 -3.53 5.49
N VAL A 6 -2.17 -3.04 4.91
CA VAL A 6 -2.14 -1.97 3.91
C VAL A 6 -3.19 -0.91 4.20
N SER A 7 -3.08 0.23 3.55
CA SER A 7 -4.21 1.15 3.37
C SER A 7 -4.66 1.06 1.92
N VAL A 8 -5.91 0.70 1.71
CA VAL A 8 -6.49 0.62 0.35
C VAL A 8 -6.74 2.04 -0.15
N VAL A 9 -6.26 2.33 -1.35
CA VAL A 9 -6.49 3.60 -2.03
C VAL A 9 -7.82 3.53 -2.75
N LYS A 10 -8.76 4.36 -2.33
CA LYS A 10 -10.15 4.38 -2.81
C LYS A 10 -10.39 5.57 -3.76
N GLY A 11 -11.60 5.60 -4.32
CA GLY A 11 -12.06 6.69 -5.18
C GLY A 11 -11.27 6.82 -6.49
N PRO A 12 -11.16 8.05 -7.03
CA PRO A 12 -10.54 8.27 -8.34
C PRO A 12 -9.10 7.76 -8.45
N ALA A 13 -8.29 7.95 -7.41
CA ALA A 13 -6.90 7.48 -7.39
C ALA A 13 -6.80 5.96 -7.42
N GLY A 14 -7.66 5.27 -6.65
CA GLY A 14 -7.73 3.81 -6.64
C GLY A 14 -8.17 3.25 -7.98
N ASN A 15 -9.22 3.81 -8.55
CA ASN A 15 -9.72 3.42 -9.87
C ASN A 15 -8.66 3.64 -10.96
N PHE A 16 -7.97 4.77 -10.91
CA PHE A 16 -6.88 5.09 -11.83
C PHE A 16 -5.76 4.03 -11.74
N ASN A 17 -5.32 3.71 -10.55
CA ASN A 17 -4.25 2.71 -10.35
C ASN A 17 -4.71 1.33 -10.86
N ASN A 18 -5.89 0.88 -10.48
CA ASN A 18 -6.40 -0.43 -10.89
C ASN A 18 -6.53 -0.53 -12.42
N ASN A 19 -7.00 0.52 -13.07
CA ASN A 19 -7.13 0.58 -14.52
C ASN A 19 -5.77 0.64 -15.22
N LEU A 20 -4.84 1.44 -14.70
CA LEU A 20 -3.50 1.57 -15.26
C LEU A 20 -2.72 0.24 -15.15
N ARG A 21 -2.82 -0.45 -14.02
CA ARG A 21 -2.19 -1.77 -13.84
C ARG A 21 -2.71 -2.78 -14.86
N LYS A 22 -4.00 -2.78 -15.12
CA LYS A 22 -4.60 -3.62 -16.15
C LYS A 22 -4.10 -3.27 -17.54
N GLU A 23 -4.04 -1.96 -17.85
CA GLU A 23 -3.59 -1.46 -19.13
C GLU A 23 -2.13 -1.83 -19.43
N VAL A 24 -1.22 -1.60 -18.48
CA VAL A 24 0.20 -1.95 -18.69
C VAL A 24 0.43 -3.45 -18.75
N PHE A 25 -0.40 -4.24 -18.07
CA PHE A 25 -0.37 -5.70 -18.21
C PHE A 25 -0.78 -6.12 -19.63
N GLU A 26 -1.88 -5.59 -20.15
CA GLU A 26 -2.38 -5.91 -21.49
C GLU A 26 -1.42 -5.48 -22.60
N LYS A 27 -0.83 -4.29 -22.47
CA LYS A 27 0.03 -3.71 -23.52
C LYS A 27 1.49 -4.15 -23.43
N LEU A 28 2.04 -4.32 -22.24
CA LEU A 28 3.46 -4.54 -22.02
C LEU A 28 3.78 -5.81 -21.23
N GLY A 29 2.76 -6.55 -20.78
CA GLY A 29 2.96 -7.71 -19.94
C GLY A 29 3.45 -7.39 -18.53
N ALA A 30 3.32 -6.12 -18.09
CA ALA A 30 3.79 -5.66 -16.79
C ALA A 30 2.87 -6.17 -15.68
N LYS A 31 3.41 -6.96 -14.75
CA LYS A 31 2.65 -7.59 -13.65
C LYS A 31 2.83 -6.85 -12.34
N SER A 32 1.85 -6.98 -11.46
CA SER A 32 1.88 -6.46 -10.09
C SER A 32 1.32 -7.49 -9.10
N SER A 33 1.22 -7.10 -7.82
CA SER A 33 0.63 -7.97 -6.80
C SER A 33 -0.88 -8.16 -7.03
N LYS A 34 -1.44 -9.16 -6.37
CA LYS A 34 -2.87 -9.47 -6.40
C LYS A 34 -3.66 -8.70 -5.33
N LEU A 35 -3.13 -7.57 -4.88
CA LEU A 35 -3.83 -6.66 -3.96
C LEU A 35 -4.52 -5.54 -4.77
N PRO A 36 -5.60 -4.96 -4.26
CA PRO A 36 -6.13 -3.71 -4.84
C PRO A 36 -5.12 -2.58 -4.66
N ALA A 37 -5.38 -1.42 -5.28
CA ALA A 37 -4.55 -0.23 -5.11
C ALA A 37 -4.35 0.06 -3.62
N HIS A 38 -3.09 0.20 -3.18
CA HIS A 38 -2.76 0.35 -1.76
C HIS A 38 -1.39 0.96 -1.56
N PHE A 39 -1.16 1.53 -0.38
CA PHE A 39 0.20 1.63 0.14
C PHE A 39 0.37 0.69 1.33
N THR A 40 1.57 0.16 1.50
CA THR A 40 1.86 -0.86 2.52
C THR A 40 2.18 -0.21 3.86
N ILE A 41 1.55 -0.68 4.92
CA ILE A 41 1.84 -0.29 6.31
C ILE A 41 2.80 -1.29 6.91
N LYS A 42 2.52 -2.59 6.79
CA LYS A 42 3.41 -3.67 7.23
C LYS A 42 3.54 -4.71 6.13
N ALA A 43 4.75 -4.93 5.68
CA ALA A 43 5.10 -5.98 4.72
C ALA A 43 4.67 -7.36 5.23
N PRO A 44 4.49 -8.34 4.34
CA PRO A 44 3.97 -9.66 4.74
C PRO A 44 4.69 -10.28 5.94
N PHE A 45 3.89 -10.84 6.83
CA PHE A 45 4.35 -11.52 8.05
C PHE A 45 3.49 -12.75 8.31
N GLU A 46 3.94 -13.64 9.18
CA GLU A 46 3.21 -14.85 9.55
C GLU A 46 2.79 -14.80 11.01
N ALA A 47 1.57 -15.29 11.28
CA ALA A 47 1.02 -15.45 12.62
C ALA A 47 -0.03 -16.56 12.63
N ASP A 48 -0.17 -17.24 13.76
CA ASP A 48 -1.20 -18.27 13.94
C ASP A 48 -2.53 -17.66 14.36
N ASP A 49 -2.49 -16.64 15.23
CA ASP A 49 -3.65 -15.95 15.77
C ASP A 49 -3.38 -14.43 15.74
N ILE A 50 -4.29 -13.67 15.14
CA ILE A 50 -4.20 -12.21 15.04
C ILE A 50 -5.33 -11.48 15.78
N SER A 51 -5.95 -12.12 16.78
CA SER A 51 -7.04 -11.50 17.54
C SER A 51 -6.59 -10.24 18.29
N ASP A 52 -5.35 -10.20 18.79
CA ASP A 52 -4.78 -9.01 19.41
C ASP A 52 -4.46 -7.91 18.40
N LEU A 53 -4.04 -8.25 17.18
CA LEU A 53 -3.91 -7.30 16.09
C LEU A 53 -5.26 -6.68 15.72
N ASP A 54 -6.30 -7.51 15.58
CA ASP A 54 -7.66 -7.02 15.30
C ASP A 54 -8.13 -6.01 16.35
N LYS A 55 -7.84 -6.28 17.62
CA LYS A 55 -8.19 -5.39 18.72
C LYS A 55 -7.41 -4.06 18.65
N ILE A 56 -6.11 -4.13 18.42
CA ILE A 56 -5.26 -2.93 18.28
C ILE A 56 -5.76 -2.05 17.13
N LEU A 57 -6.04 -2.63 15.97
CA LEU A 57 -6.49 -1.87 14.82
C LEU A 57 -7.88 -1.27 15.02
N GLN A 58 -8.79 -2.02 15.64
CA GLN A 58 -10.11 -1.54 16.00
C GLN A 58 -10.03 -0.33 16.93
N ASP A 59 -9.26 -0.43 18.00
CA ASP A 59 -9.08 0.63 18.98
C ASP A 59 -8.40 1.86 18.35
N PHE A 60 -7.37 1.64 17.55
CA PHE A 60 -6.62 2.71 16.90
C PHE A 60 -7.50 3.52 15.95
N THR A 61 -8.22 2.86 15.06
CA THR A 61 -9.05 3.55 14.06
C THR A 61 -10.25 4.26 14.69
N GLN A 62 -10.80 3.73 15.77
CA GLN A 62 -11.89 4.37 16.50
C GLN A 62 -11.46 5.65 17.24
N ASN A 63 -10.17 5.77 17.58
CA ASN A 63 -9.66 6.89 18.37
C ASN A 63 -8.86 7.91 17.54
N HIS A 64 -8.80 7.74 16.21
CA HIS A 64 -8.10 8.66 15.32
C HIS A 64 -8.95 9.00 14.10
N ASN A 65 -8.76 10.20 13.60
CA ASN A 65 -9.44 10.68 12.38
C ASN A 65 -8.58 10.41 11.14
N ALA A 66 -9.26 10.21 10.00
CA ALA A 66 -8.60 10.13 8.70
C ALA A 66 -7.78 11.40 8.43
N LYS A 67 -6.67 11.24 7.72
CA LYS A 67 -5.75 12.32 7.35
C LYS A 67 -5.48 12.32 5.86
N ASP A 68 -5.15 13.49 5.34
CA ASP A 68 -4.96 13.69 3.90
C ASP A 68 -3.53 13.35 3.46
N TYR A 69 -3.43 12.82 2.24
CA TYR A 69 -2.17 12.71 1.50
C TYR A 69 -2.43 12.94 0.02
N LYS A 70 -1.36 13.12 -0.75
CA LYS A 70 -1.43 13.30 -2.20
C LYS A 70 -0.71 12.15 -2.90
N ILE A 71 -1.22 11.80 -4.07
CA ILE A 71 -0.48 10.99 -5.04
C ILE A 71 -0.17 11.90 -6.21
N LYS A 72 1.11 12.10 -6.50
CA LYS A 72 1.54 13.00 -7.59
C LYS A 72 2.76 12.45 -8.31
N GLY A 73 2.57 12.17 -9.59
CA GLY A 73 3.64 11.65 -10.44
C GLY A 73 3.99 10.20 -10.15
N TYR A 74 5.08 9.78 -10.76
CA TYR A 74 5.58 8.41 -10.68
C TYR A 74 7.02 8.41 -10.21
N ASN A 75 7.41 7.30 -9.60
CA ASN A 75 8.80 7.07 -9.24
C ASN A 75 9.12 5.57 -9.32
N HIS A 76 10.32 5.18 -8.99
CA HIS A 76 10.77 3.80 -9.18
C HIS A 76 11.80 3.39 -8.14
N PHE A 77 11.90 2.08 -7.91
CA PHE A 77 13.00 1.45 -7.19
C PHE A 77 13.89 0.74 -8.22
N ASP A 78 15.01 1.34 -8.57
CA ASP A 78 15.88 0.88 -9.64
C ASP A 78 15.06 0.59 -10.92
N ASN A 79 15.28 -0.55 -11.57
CA ASN A 79 14.48 -1.03 -12.69
C ASN A 79 13.51 -2.17 -12.28
N ARG A 80 13.21 -2.28 -10.99
CA ARG A 80 12.44 -3.40 -10.42
C ARG A 80 11.00 -3.06 -10.13
N VAL A 81 10.72 -1.81 -9.79
CA VAL A 81 9.38 -1.35 -9.39
C VAL A 81 9.11 0.03 -9.95
N ILE A 82 7.93 0.21 -10.53
CA ILE A 82 7.39 1.52 -10.89
C ILE A 82 6.11 1.74 -10.08
N TYR A 83 5.98 2.92 -9.49
CA TYR A 83 4.87 3.25 -8.60
C TYR A 83 4.41 4.68 -8.75
N MET A 84 3.18 4.93 -8.29
CA MET A 84 2.65 6.27 -8.08
C MET A 84 3.22 6.82 -6.78
N ASP A 85 3.74 8.04 -6.83
CA ASP A 85 4.48 8.63 -5.72
C ASP A 85 3.52 9.23 -4.69
N VAL A 86 3.66 8.80 -3.43
CA VAL A 86 2.79 9.22 -2.32
C VAL A 86 3.49 10.30 -1.51
N HIS A 87 2.79 11.42 -1.32
CA HIS A 87 3.25 12.56 -0.52
C HIS A 87 2.35 12.70 0.70
N MET A 88 2.83 12.23 1.85
CA MET A 88 2.11 12.32 3.12
C MET A 88 2.07 13.77 3.60
N SER A 89 0.91 14.23 4.09
CA SER A 89 0.85 15.43 4.90
C SER A 89 1.59 15.18 6.24
N LYS A 90 1.95 16.24 6.93
CA LYS A 90 2.57 16.12 8.25
C LYS A 90 1.70 15.32 9.21
N GLU A 91 0.41 15.60 9.22
CA GLU A 91 -0.57 14.92 10.09
C GLU A 91 -0.74 13.45 9.71
N CYS A 92 -0.75 13.15 8.42
CA CYS A 92 -0.84 11.78 7.93
C CYS A 92 0.39 10.95 8.31
N LYS A 93 1.59 11.54 8.19
CA LYS A 93 2.84 10.90 8.61
C LYS A 93 2.85 10.62 10.11
N ILE A 94 2.40 11.57 10.93
CA ILE A 94 2.28 11.39 12.39
C ILE A 94 1.31 10.25 12.70
N LEU A 95 0.16 10.20 12.04
CA LEU A 95 -0.84 9.13 12.24
C LEU A 95 -0.24 7.77 11.88
N HIS A 96 0.44 7.69 10.74
CA HIS A 96 1.14 6.47 10.32
C HIS A 96 2.16 6.01 11.36
N ASP A 97 2.99 6.90 11.85
CA ASP A 97 4.06 6.56 12.79
C ASP A 97 3.50 6.09 14.14
N LYS A 98 2.39 6.67 14.60
CA LYS A 98 1.68 6.20 15.78
C LYS A 98 1.14 4.78 15.58
N LEU A 99 0.61 4.49 14.39
CA LEU A 99 0.14 3.15 14.07
C LEU A 99 1.31 2.13 14.10
N ILE A 100 2.44 2.47 13.52
CA ILE A 100 3.64 1.63 13.56
C ILE A 100 4.04 1.32 15.02
N GLU A 101 4.01 2.32 15.90
CA GLU A 101 4.32 2.14 17.33
C GLU A 101 3.38 1.15 18.02
N GLU A 102 2.09 1.19 17.68
CA GLU A 102 1.13 0.22 18.21
C GLU A 102 1.37 -1.19 17.66
N LEU A 103 1.65 -1.30 16.37
CA LEU A 103 1.88 -2.60 15.73
C LEU A 103 3.16 -3.29 16.27
N GLU A 104 4.23 -2.54 16.53
CA GLU A 104 5.49 -3.15 17.00
C GLU A 104 5.41 -3.74 18.42
N LYS A 105 4.33 -3.47 19.15
CA LYS A 105 4.05 -4.12 20.44
C LYS A 105 3.70 -5.60 20.31
N LEU A 106 3.28 -6.03 19.11
CA LEU A 106 2.90 -7.42 18.87
C LEU A 106 4.13 -8.29 18.63
N PRO A 107 4.23 -9.47 19.29
CA PRO A 107 5.44 -10.28 19.24
C PRO A 107 5.77 -10.87 17.87
N TYR A 108 4.80 -10.98 16.98
CA TYR A 108 4.99 -11.53 15.64
C TYR A 108 5.19 -10.44 14.58
N ILE A 109 5.17 -9.15 14.94
CA ILE A 109 5.42 -8.05 14.01
C ILE A 109 6.81 -7.50 14.24
N HIS A 110 7.66 -7.65 13.22
CA HIS A 110 9.03 -7.15 13.21
C HIS A 110 9.22 -6.27 11.97
N PHE A 111 9.63 -5.03 12.18
CA PHE A 111 9.88 -4.09 11.08
C PHE A 111 11.34 -4.11 10.68
N LYS A 112 11.57 -4.09 9.37
CA LYS A 112 12.88 -3.82 8.78
C LYS A 112 13.00 -2.32 8.48
N ALA A 113 14.20 -1.84 8.21
CA ALA A 113 14.43 -0.42 7.94
C ALA A 113 13.51 0.12 6.82
N HIS A 114 13.27 -0.65 5.78
CA HIS A 114 12.49 -0.23 4.62
C HIS A 114 10.97 -0.26 4.81
N ASP A 115 10.46 -0.87 5.87
CA ASP A 115 9.01 -0.90 6.14
C ASP A 115 8.62 -0.32 7.51
N TYR A 116 9.57 0.36 8.17
CA TYR A 116 9.32 1.04 9.46
C TYR A 116 8.72 2.44 9.23
N LYS A 117 8.99 3.40 10.13
CA LYS A 117 8.41 4.76 10.08
C LYS A 117 8.86 5.55 8.86
N ASP A 118 10.16 5.59 8.60
CA ASP A 118 10.76 6.38 7.52
C ASP A 118 10.96 5.50 6.27
N LYS A 119 9.86 5.24 5.60
CA LYS A 119 9.83 4.46 4.36
C LYS A 119 9.40 5.35 3.19
N VAL A 120 9.65 4.89 1.98
CA VAL A 120 9.09 5.49 0.77
C VAL A 120 7.66 5.01 0.62
N PHE A 121 6.69 5.92 0.79
CA PHE A 121 5.27 5.61 0.57
C PHE A 121 4.99 5.56 -0.92
N HIS A 122 4.38 4.49 -1.38
CA HIS A 122 4.18 4.26 -2.80
C HIS A 122 2.95 3.38 -3.07
N VAL A 123 2.33 3.60 -4.23
CA VAL A 123 1.24 2.77 -4.73
C VAL A 123 1.72 2.11 -6.01
N THR A 124 2.01 0.83 -5.95
CA THR A 124 2.69 0.09 -7.03
C THR A 124 1.84 0.01 -8.29
N ILE A 125 2.46 0.25 -9.44
CA ILE A 125 1.91 -0.02 -10.77
C ILE A 125 2.40 -1.38 -11.25
N SER A 126 3.70 -1.63 -11.19
CA SER A 126 4.26 -2.91 -11.59
C SER A 126 5.55 -3.23 -10.83
N SER A 127 5.71 -4.50 -10.44
CA SER A 127 6.80 -4.91 -9.58
C SER A 127 7.33 -6.32 -9.86
N LYS A 128 6.80 -7.00 -10.90
CA LYS A 128 7.17 -8.40 -11.14
C LYS A 128 7.86 -8.55 -12.48
N LYS A 129 9.20 -8.77 -12.43
CA LYS A 129 10.02 -9.09 -13.59
C LYS A 129 9.91 -8.07 -14.73
N ILE A 130 9.97 -6.78 -14.38
CA ILE A 130 9.81 -5.69 -15.34
C ILE A 130 11.14 -5.19 -15.93
N GLN A 131 12.28 -5.75 -15.54
CA GLN A 131 13.59 -5.22 -15.92
C GLN A 131 13.78 -5.08 -17.45
N LYS A 132 13.26 -6.04 -18.23
CA LYS A 132 13.36 -6.02 -19.69
C LYS A 132 12.50 -4.95 -20.35
N ILE A 133 11.39 -4.53 -19.70
CA ILE A 133 10.43 -3.57 -20.25
C ILE A 133 10.45 -2.25 -19.47
N TYR A 134 11.40 -2.08 -18.55
CA TYR A 134 11.43 -0.92 -17.65
C TYR A 134 11.40 0.40 -18.40
N HIS A 135 12.23 0.60 -19.41
CA HIS A 135 12.29 1.88 -20.15
C HIS A 135 10.98 2.18 -20.88
N GLU A 136 10.39 1.19 -21.54
CA GLU A 136 9.10 1.35 -22.22
C GLU A 136 7.98 1.65 -21.21
N LEU A 137 7.94 0.94 -20.10
CA LEU A 137 6.94 1.11 -19.05
C LEU A 137 7.08 2.48 -18.38
N TRP A 138 8.30 2.90 -18.07
CA TRP A 138 8.58 4.21 -17.48
C TRP A 138 8.12 5.34 -18.39
N GLU A 139 8.49 5.28 -19.66
CA GLU A 139 8.07 6.28 -20.66
C GLU A 139 6.55 6.29 -20.83
N TYR A 140 5.95 5.10 -20.89
CA TYR A 140 4.50 4.96 -21.06
C TYR A 140 3.73 5.64 -19.92
N VAL A 141 4.04 5.33 -18.66
CA VAL A 141 3.29 5.89 -17.53
C VAL A 141 3.54 7.38 -17.36
N ASN A 142 4.74 7.88 -17.66
CA ASN A 142 5.06 9.29 -17.52
C ASN A 142 4.34 10.19 -18.53
N ASN A 143 3.74 9.63 -19.57
CA ASN A 143 2.87 10.35 -20.50
C ASN A 143 1.42 10.49 -19.98
N ILE A 144 1.10 9.87 -18.86
CA ILE A 144 -0.24 9.87 -18.27
C ILE A 144 -0.23 10.77 -17.03
N PRO A 145 -1.06 11.84 -16.98
CA PRO A 145 -1.14 12.69 -15.79
C PRO A 145 -1.54 11.90 -14.53
N CYS A 146 -0.88 12.19 -13.43
CA CYS A 146 -1.14 11.54 -12.15
C CYS A 146 -1.07 12.59 -11.04
N ASP A 147 -2.23 13.03 -10.54
CA ASP A 147 -2.35 13.99 -9.45
C ASP A 147 -3.69 13.81 -8.76
N PHE A 148 -3.65 13.34 -7.51
CA PHE A 148 -4.85 12.99 -6.74
C PHE A 148 -4.73 13.44 -5.29
N ASP A 149 -5.84 13.96 -4.75
CA ASP A 149 -6.03 14.15 -3.32
C ASP A 149 -6.64 12.88 -2.74
N CYS A 150 -6.03 12.34 -1.69
CA CYS A 150 -6.41 11.08 -1.08
C CYS A 150 -6.57 11.22 0.44
N LYS A 151 -7.21 10.21 1.04
CA LYS A 151 -7.34 10.12 2.50
C LYS A 151 -6.84 8.77 3.00
N PHE A 152 -5.99 8.84 4.02
CA PHE A 152 -5.67 7.67 4.83
C PHE A 152 -6.87 7.44 5.76
N ASP A 153 -7.85 6.71 5.26
CA ASP A 153 -9.15 6.51 5.90
C ASP A 153 -9.40 5.08 6.34
N ASN A 154 -8.48 4.18 6.05
CA ASN A 154 -8.61 2.78 6.41
C ASN A 154 -7.26 2.11 6.68
N VAL A 155 -7.31 1.09 7.53
CA VAL A 155 -6.26 0.10 7.68
C VAL A 155 -6.90 -1.24 7.33
N SER A 156 -6.33 -1.96 6.39
CA SER A 156 -6.90 -3.19 5.87
C SER A 156 -5.91 -4.34 5.99
N VAL A 157 -6.37 -5.45 6.55
CA VAL A 157 -5.58 -6.67 6.70
C VAL A 157 -6.03 -7.67 5.65
N PHE A 158 -5.06 -8.14 4.85
CA PHE A 158 -5.28 -9.19 3.88
C PHE A 158 -4.55 -10.45 4.32
N LYS A 159 -5.12 -11.61 3.99
CA LYS A 159 -4.51 -12.92 4.25
C LYS A 159 -4.22 -13.62 2.93
N TRP A 160 -3.14 -14.36 2.89
CA TRP A 160 -2.78 -15.17 1.73
C TRP A 160 -3.49 -16.52 1.82
N GLU A 161 -4.39 -16.78 0.87
CA GLU A 161 -5.20 -17.98 0.84
C GLU A 161 -5.58 -18.27 -0.62
N ASP A 162 -5.55 -19.54 -1.01
CA ASP A 162 -5.87 -19.98 -2.38
C ASP A 162 -5.08 -19.22 -3.45
N ASN A 163 -3.78 -19.05 -3.22
CA ASN A 163 -2.83 -18.39 -4.12
C ASN A 163 -3.22 -16.94 -4.46
N THR A 164 -3.87 -16.24 -3.54
CA THR A 164 -4.23 -14.83 -3.67
C THR A 164 -4.33 -14.15 -2.31
N TRP A 165 -4.33 -12.81 -2.33
CA TRP A 165 -4.63 -12.01 -1.14
C TRP A 165 -6.12 -11.80 -1.04
N LYS A 166 -6.69 -12.21 0.09
CA LYS A 166 -8.12 -12.02 0.41
C LYS A 166 -8.25 -11.07 1.59
N LEU A 167 -9.23 -10.19 1.53
CA LEU A 167 -9.51 -9.28 2.64
C LEU A 167 -9.92 -10.08 3.88
N HIS A 168 -9.17 -9.90 4.96
CA HIS A 168 -9.54 -10.39 6.28
C HIS A 168 -10.50 -9.40 6.94
N LYS A 169 -10.07 -8.13 7.07
CA LYS A 169 -10.92 -7.09 7.68
C LYS A 169 -10.41 -5.70 7.29
N GLU A 170 -11.35 -4.78 7.13
CA GLU A 170 -11.11 -3.35 6.97
C GLU A 170 -11.51 -2.60 8.24
N TYR A 171 -10.64 -1.73 8.72
CA TYR A 171 -10.87 -0.85 9.86
C TYR A 171 -10.91 0.58 9.35
N LEU A 172 -12.04 1.28 9.58
CA LEU A 172 -12.23 2.64 9.11
C LEU A 172 -11.88 3.65 10.20
N PHE A 173 -11.10 4.67 9.86
CA PHE A 173 -10.88 5.83 10.73
C PHE A 173 -12.18 6.65 10.85
N LYS A 174 -12.24 7.42 11.93
CA LYS A 174 -13.31 8.40 12.12
C LYS A 174 -13.36 9.43 11.00
#